data_82044b1cc89c1990bafc5e97f1d57727
#
_entry.id   82044b1cc89c1990bafc5e97f1d57727
#
_cell.length_a   1.000
_cell.length_b   1.000
_cell.length_c   1.000
_cell.angle_alpha   90.00
_cell.angle_beta   90.00
_cell.angle_gamma   90.00
#
_symmetry.space_group_name_H-M   'P 1'
#
loop_
_entity.id
_entity.type
_entity.pdbx_description
1 polymer ?
#
loop_
_entity_poly.entity_id
_entity_poly.type
_entity_poly.pdbx_seq_one_letter_code
_entity_poly.pdbx_strand_id
1 'polypeptide(L)'
;DNTVANVAFTGNGSSVTSAVAFANDGTLTLGQDGGTQTYNAGLTTTSVGSTVTLNGTIATSNDAVVLGAVTLGSATTIDTNATDTTGDITIAAVTGGSNNLTLSTGDNVANTDITASGAISGLGNLTLADVGGTATFSANVAAAALSAANTVANITFTGSTNTFSAASTLANDGTLT
;
A
#
# COMPACT_ATOMS: atom_id res chain seq x y z
N ASP A 1 -5.51 -13.57 24.74
CA ASP A 1 -6.16 -14.46 23.75
C ASP A 1 -6.90 -13.62 22.74
N ASN A 2 -6.47 -13.73 21.49
CA ASN A 2 -7.14 -13.09 20.37
C ASN A 2 -8.28 -14.02 19.91
N THR A 3 -9.49 -13.77 20.38
CA THR A 3 -10.64 -14.66 20.14
C THR A 3 -11.56 -14.17 19.01
N VAL A 4 -11.24 -13.03 18.38
CA VAL A 4 -12.04 -12.51 17.27
C VAL A 4 -11.57 -13.18 15.97
N ALA A 5 -12.41 -14.05 15.40
CA ALA A 5 -12.03 -14.77 14.20
C ALA A 5 -11.96 -13.86 12.97
N ASN A 6 -13.02 -13.18 12.63
CA ASN A 6 -13.08 -12.33 11.43
C ASN A 6 -13.52 -10.92 11.79
N VAL A 7 -12.88 -9.94 11.16
CA VAL A 7 -13.22 -8.52 11.30
C VAL A 7 -13.52 -7.95 9.92
N ALA A 8 -14.62 -7.22 9.81
CA ALA A 8 -14.94 -6.42 8.63
C ALA A 8 -15.19 -4.98 9.06
N PHE A 9 -14.34 -4.08 8.62
CA PHE A 9 -14.47 -2.64 8.81
C PHE A 9 -14.57 -1.99 7.43
N THR A 10 -15.79 -1.89 6.92
CA THR A 10 -16.07 -1.61 5.49
C THR A 10 -16.79 -0.29 5.26
N GLY A 11 -16.96 0.56 6.28
CA GLY A 11 -17.65 1.85 6.14
C GLY A 11 -16.88 2.83 5.27
N ASN A 12 -17.59 3.56 4.39
CA ASN A 12 -17.04 4.70 3.67
C ASN A 12 -17.05 5.95 4.56
N GLY A 13 -16.02 6.79 4.46
CA GLY A 13 -15.87 8.01 5.26
C GLY A 13 -15.56 7.74 6.74
N SER A 14 -15.15 6.52 7.07
CA SER A 14 -14.76 6.18 8.45
C SER A 14 -13.43 6.84 8.80
N SER A 15 -13.35 7.38 10.02
CA SER A 15 -12.12 7.98 10.55
C SER A 15 -11.85 7.46 11.96
N VAL A 16 -10.61 7.01 12.18
CA VAL A 16 -10.11 6.57 13.49
C VAL A 16 -8.98 7.49 13.90
N THR A 17 -9.10 8.11 15.07
CA THR A 17 -8.17 9.17 15.53
C THR A 17 -6.90 8.64 16.16
N SER A 18 -6.95 7.45 16.73
CA SER A 18 -5.80 6.81 17.39
C SER A 18 -5.16 5.76 16.49
N ALA A 19 -3.91 5.42 16.75
CA ALA A 19 -3.22 4.33 16.06
C ALA A 19 -4.01 3.02 16.17
N VAL A 20 -4.10 2.29 15.07
CA VAL A 20 -4.84 1.03 14.98
C VAL A 20 -3.89 -0.11 14.66
N ALA A 21 -3.94 -1.16 15.49
CA ALA A 21 -3.30 -2.43 15.20
C ALA A 21 -4.36 -3.55 15.23
N PHE A 22 -4.57 -4.18 14.07
CA PHE A 22 -5.40 -5.39 14.00
C PHE A 22 -4.57 -6.63 14.29
N ALA A 23 -5.10 -7.50 15.16
CA ALA A 23 -4.44 -8.72 15.59
C ALA A 23 -5.43 -9.90 15.73
N ASN A 24 -6.51 -9.90 14.97
CA ASN A 24 -7.51 -10.97 14.98
C ASN A 24 -6.97 -12.26 14.33
N ASP A 25 -7.43 -13.42 14.81
CA ASP A 25 -6.94 -14.73 14.35
C ASP A 25 -7.41 -15.11 12.94
N GLY A 26 -8.57 -14.59 12.52
CA GLY A 26 -9.17 -14.87 11.21
C GLY A 26 -8.88 -13.78 10.18
N THR A 27 -9.83 -13.59 9.28
CA THR A 27 -9.72 -12.61 8.20
C THR A 27 -9.97 -11.18 8.67
N LEU A 28 -9.34 -10.23 7.99
CA LEU A 28 -9.61 -8.81 8.12
C LEU A 28 -10.02 -8.25 6.76
N THR A 29 -11.15 -7.55 6.70
CA THR A 29 -11.55 -6.77 5.52
C THR A 29 -11.62 -5.30 5.86
N LEU A 30 -10.86 -4.47 5.14
CA LEU A 30 -10.83 -3.02 5.30
C LEU A 30 -11.34 -2.34 4.04
N GLY A 31 -12.13 -1.30 4.23
CA GLY A 31 -12.65 -0.46 3.17
C GLY A 31 -13.75 -1.09 2.33
N GLN A 32 -14.23 -0.33 1.39
CA GLN A 32 -15.17 -0.74 0.34
C GLN A 32 -14.77 -0.10 -0.99
N ASP A 33 -15.19 -0.69 -2.09
CA ASP A 33 -14.90 -0.19 -3.43
C ASP A 33 -15.32 1.28 -3.59
N GLY A 34 -14.39 2.11 -4.04
CA GLY A 34 -14.56 3.56 -4.18
C GLY A 34 -14.72 4.33 -2.85
N GLY A 35 -14.68 3.67 -1.69
CA GLY A 35 -14.77 4.32 -0.39
C GLY A 35 -13.41 4.75 0.17
N THR A 36 -13.42 5.54 1.24
CA THR A 36 -12.22 5.99 1.97
C THR A 36 -12.34 5.68 3.45
N GLN A 37 -11.27 5.16 4.03
CA GLN A 37 -11.07 5.03 5.47
C GLN A 37 -9.79 5.75 5.88
N THR A 38 -9.87 6.57 6.93
CA THR A 38 -8.73 7.32 7.44
C THR A 38 -8.34 6.83 8.83
N TYR A 39 -7.09 6.45 8.99
CA TYR A 39 -6.46 6.02 10.24
C TYR A 39 -5.46 7.08 10.67
N ASN A 40 -5.95 8.15 11.31
CA ASN A 40 -5.19 9.39 11.50
C ASN A 40 -3.81 9.22 12.16
N ALA A 41 -3.63 8.24 13.03
CA ALA A 41 -2.37 7.97 13.73
C ALA A 41 -1.73 6.64 13.33
N GLY A 42 -2.00 6.18 12.10
CA GLY A 42 -1.38 5.00 11.51
C GLY A 42 -2.18 3.71 11.63
N LEU A 43 -1.81 2.75 10.78
CA LEU A 43 -2.47 1.45 10.64
C LEU A 43 -1.43 0.32 10.61
N THR A 44 -1.65 -0.72 11.41
CA THR A 44 -0.84 -1.95 11.38
C THR A 44 -1.73 -3.19 11.26
N THR A 45 -1.38 -4.11 10.34
CA THR A 45 -2.11 -5.38 10.14
C THR A 45 -1.20 -6.62 10.19
N THR A 46 0.05 -6.47 10.59
CA THR A 46 1.06 -7.55 10.56
C THR A 46 0.76 -8.72 11.50
N SER A 47 -0.11 -8.52 12.49
CA SER A 47 -0.50 -9.54 13.47
C SER A 47 -1.87 -10.19 13.17
N VAL A 48 -2.46 -9.93 12.01
CA VAL A 48 -3.68 -10.62 11.57
C VAL A 48 -3.32 -12.07 11.20
N GLY A 49 -4.05 -13.03 11.78
CA GLY A 49 -3.71 -14.46 11.67
C GLY A 49 -4.03 -15.10 10.31
N SER A 50 -4.80 -14.42 9.46
CA SER A 50 -5.20 -14.92 8.16
C SER A 50 -5.17 -13.82 7.10
N THR A 51 -6.04 -13.89 6.09
CA THR A 51 -6.05 -12.96 4.96
C THR A 51 -6.52 -11.57 5.36
N VAL A 52 -5.75 -10.56 4.94
CA VAL A 52 -6.16 -9.15 4.97
C VAL A 52 -6.63 -8.75 3.57
N THR A 53 -7.87 -8.31 3.45
CA THR A 53 -8.44 -7.81 2.19
C THR A 53 -8.59 -6.30 2.25
N LEU A 54 -8.08 -5.59 1.25
CA LEU A 54 -8.17 -4.14 1.13
C LEU A 54 -9.08 -3.74 -0.02
N ASN A 55 -9.88 -2.69 0.19
CA ASN A 55 -10.76 -2.11 -0.82
C ASN A 55 -10.75 -0.58 -0.72
N GLY A 56 -10.81 0.10 -1.86
CA GLY A 56 -10.89 1.55 -1.92
C GLY A 56 -9.64 2.24 -1.35
N THR A 57 -9.81 3.36 -0.68
CA THR A 57 -8.70 4.18 -0.15
C THR A 57 -8.48 3.92 1.34
N ILE A 58 -7.26 3.57 1.69
CA ILE A 58 -6.74 3.49 3.05
C ILE A 58 -5.80 4.68 3.23
N ALA A 59 -6.20 5.63 4.05
CA ALA A 59 -5.43 6.85 4.26
C ALA A 59 -4.97 7.00 5.71
N THR A 60 -3.88 7.74 5.93
CA THR A 60 -3.50 8.25 7.25
C THR A 60 -3.36 9.78 7.21
N SER A 61 -3.05 10.38 8.32
CA SER A 61 -2.72 11.82 8.42
C SER A 61 -1.27 11.95 8.85
N ASN A 62 -0.34 11.69 7.93
CA ASN A 62 1.09 11.79 8.19
C ASN A 62 1.70 10.66 9.03
N ASP A 63 1.02 9.52 9.13
CA ASP A 63 1.49 8.37 9.92
C ASP A 63 1.62 7.13 9.06
N ALA A 64 2.46 6.19 9.50
CA ALA A 64 2.81 5.01 8.74
C ALA A 64 1.64 4.04 8.54
N VAL A 65 1.65 3.38 7.37
CA VAL A 65 0.83 2.19 7.10
C VAL A 65 1.74 0.97 7.03
N VAL A 66 1.54 0.01 7.95
CA VAL A 66 2.35 -1.21 8.06
C VAL A 66 1.46 -2.44 7.86
N LEU A 67 1.57 -3.04 6.69
CA LEU A 67 0.71 -4.15 6.28
C LEU A 67 1.48 -5.48 6.27
N GLY A 68 0.83 -6.54 6.73
CA GLY A 68 1.20 -7.91 6.43
C GLY A 68 0.97 -8.25 4.94
N ALA A 69 0.82 -9.53 4.63
CA ALA A 69 0.40 -9.94 3.29
C ALA A 69 -1.07 -9.55 3.07
N VAL A 70 -1.37 -8.92 1.94
CA VAL A 70 -2.71 -8.42 1.61
C VAL A 70 -3.22 -8.94 0.28
N THR A 71 -4.53 -9.06 0.16
CA THR A 71 -5.24 -9.29 -1.11
C THR A 71 -6.07 -8.05 -1.45
N LEU A 72 -6.08 -7.63 -2.71
CA LEU A 72 -6.94 -6.54 -3.14
C LEU A 72 -8.31 -7.09 -3.55
N GLY A 73 -9.36 -6.67 -2.86
CA GLY A 73 -10.74 -7.01 -3.21
C GLY A 73 -11.32 -6.08 -4.28
N SER A 74 -10.81 -4.86 -4.39
CA SER A 74 -11.09 -3.87 -5.44
C SER A 74 -9.87 -3.03 -5.73
N ALA A 75 -9.97 -2.07 -6.64
CA ALA A 75 -8.93 -1.04 -6.80
C ALA A 75 -8.64 -0.36 -5.47
N THR A 76 -7.36 -0.33 -5.09
CA THR A 76 -6.94 0.12 -3.76
C THR A 76 -5.91 1.24 -3.88
N THR A 77 -6.09 2.28 -3.09
CA THR A 77 -5.10 3.33 -2.85
C THR A 77 -4.65 3.29 -1.40
N ILE A 78 -3.35 3.33 -1.17
CA ILE A 78 -2.77 3.56 0.15
C ILE A 78 -2.09 4.92 0.10
N ASP A 79 -2.53 5.84 0.96
CA ASP A 79 -2.06 7.22 0.96
C ASP A 79 -1.81 7.68 2.40
N THR A 80 -0.57 7.98 2.71
CA THR A 80 -0.20 8.41 4.06
C THR A 80 -0.32 9.92 4.25
N ASN A 81 -0.56 10.70 3.18
CA ASN A 81 -0.68 12.16 3.24
C ASN A 81 0.45 12.82 4.05
N ALA A 82 1.66 12.30 3.91
CA ALA A 82 2.79 12.71 4.72
C ALA A 82 3.13 14.19 4.50
N THR A 83 3.32 14.90 5.58
CA THR A 83 3.84 16.28 5.62
C THR A 83 5.20 16.35 6.34
N ASP A 84 5.66 15.20 6.86
CA ASP A 84 6.99 15.00 7.44
C ASP A 84 7.46 13.55 7.16
N THR A 85 8.55 13.09 7.75
CA THR A 85 9.21 11.82 7.47
C THR A 85 8.57 10.59 8.14
N THR A 86 7.36 10.68 8.68
CA THR A 86 6.71 9.58 9.42
C THR A 86 5.72 8.78 8.59
N GLY A 87 5.34 9.25 7.42
CA GLY A 87 4.32 8.67 6.56
C GLY A 87 4.80 7.53 5.65
N ASP A 88 5.58 6.58 6.15
CA ASP A 88 6.06 5.45 5.36
C ASP A 88 4.97 4.41 5.07
N ILE A 89 5.10 3.73 3.93
CA ILE A 89 4.28 2.57 3.58
C ILE A 89 5.15 1.31 3.60
N THR A 90 4.84 0.36 4.47
CA THR A 90 5.48 -0.96 4.49
C THR A 90 4.46 -2.05 4.21
N ILE A 91 4.76 -2.94 3.25
CA ILE A 91 3.87 -4.04 2.85
C ILE A 91 4.70 -5.34 2.74
N ALA A 92 4.23 -6.41 3.38
CA ALA A 92 4.91 -7.70 3.29
C ALA A 92 4.74 -8.34 1.90
N ALA A 93 3.52 -8.44 1.39
CA ALA A 93 3.23 -8.96 0.04
C ALA A 93 1.86 -8.50 -0.45
N VAL A 94 1.63 -8.54 -1.79
CA VAL A 94 0.33 -8.20 -2.38
C VAL A 94 -0.12 -9.25 -3.39
N THR A 95 -1.37 -9.69 -3.26
CA THR A 95 -2.09 -10.44 -4.30
C THR A 95 -3.14 -9.52 -4.92
N GLY A 96 -2.94 -9.14 -6.18
CA GLY A 96 -3.74 -8.11 -6.84
C GLY A 96 -5.11 -8.55 -7.34
N GLY A 97 -5.26 -9.80 -7.78
CA GLY A 97 -6.52 -10.27 -8.39
C GLY A 97 -6.95 -9.45 -9.62
N SER A 98 -6.02 -8.91 -10.38
CA SER A 98 -6.21 -7.95 -11.49
C SER A 98 -6.70 -6.57 -11.08
N ASN A 99 -6.76 -6.26 -9.79
CA ASN A 99 -7.08 -4.92 -9.29
C ASN A 99 -5.87 -3.99 -9.38
N ASN A 100 -6.13 -2.69 -9.47
CA ASN A 100 -5.08 -1.67 -9.45
C ASN A 100 -4.64 -1.36 -8.01
N LEU A 101 -3.36 -1.06 -7.85
CA LEU A 101 -2.78 -0.56 -6.61
C LEU A 101 -2.13 0.79 -6.85
N THR A 102 -2.52 1.79 -6.07
CA THR A 102 -1.85 3.08 -5.99
C THR A 102 -1.19 3.23 -4.63
N LEU A 103 0.08 3.61 -4.61
CA LEU A 103 0.85 3.90 -3.41
C LEU A 103 1.31 5.35 -3.47
N SER A 104 1.01 6.11 -2.42
CA SER A 104 1.33 7.53 -2.26
C SER A 104 1.77 7.78 -0.83
N THR A 105 2.90 8.45 -0.64
CA THR A 105 3.32 8.92 0.68
C THR A 105 2.93 10.38 0.94
N GLY A 106 2.25 11.04 -0.03
CA GLY A 106 1.80 12.43 0.07
C GLY A 106 2.88 13.44 -0.29
N ASP A 107 2.52 14.63 -0.47
CA ASP A 107 3.18 15.91 -0.84
C ASP A 107 4.70 15.94 -1.12
N ASN A 108 5.29 14.86 -1.66
CA ASN A 108 6.71 14.79 -2.04
C ASN A 108 7.68 15.14 -0.88
N VAL A 109 7.36 14.69 0.32
CA VAL A 109 8.21 14.90 1.51
C VAL A 109 9.45 14.00 1.43
N ALA A 110 10.63 14.58 1.44
CA ALA A 110 11.88 13.83 1.40
C ALA A 110 11.96 12.78 2.53
N ASN A 111 12.44 11.57 2.19
CA ASN A 111 12.58 10.42 3.09
C ASN A 111 11.27 9.79 3.58
N THR A 112 10.16 9.98 2.85
CA THR A 112 8.99 9.12 3.01
C THR A 112 9.10 7.96 2.03
N ASP A 113 9.21 6.75 2.56
CA ASP A 113 9.58 5.57 1.78
C ASP A 113 8.40 4.61 1.58
N ILE A 114 8.45 3.87 0.47
CA ILE A 114 7.63 2.69 0.25
C ILE A 114 8.53 1.46 0.29
N THR A 115 8.23 0.49 1.14
CA THR A 115 8.94 -0.79 1.20
C THR A 115 8.00 -1.96 1.01
N ALA A 116 8.15 -2.68 -0.10
CA ALA A 116 7.50 -3.97 -0.32
C ALA A 116 8.53 -5.09 -0.18
N SER A 117 8.46 -5.85 0.91
CA SER A 117 9.46 -6.87 1.23
C SER A 117 9.20 -8.22 0.53
N GLY A 118 7.95 -8.54 0.23
CA GLY A 118 7.55 -9.77 -0.45
C GLY A 118 6.99 -9.51 -1.84
N ALA A 119 6.60 -10.59 -2.51
CA ALA A 119 6.13 -10.51 -3.89
C ALA A 119 4.83 -9.69 -4.04
N ILE A 120 4.79 -8.93 -5.10
CA ILE A 120 3.57 -8.28 -5.60
C ILE A 120 3.15 -9.03 -6.86
N SER A 121 1.96 -9.60 -6.87
CA SER A 121 1.51 -10.48 -7.93
C SER A 121 0.11 -10.16 -8.44
N GLY A 122 -0.09 -10.32 -9.75
CA GLY A 122 -1.40 -10.26 -10.38
C GLY A 122 -2.10 -8.91 -10.27
N LEU A 123 -1.36 -7.80 -10.26
CA LEU A 123 -1.96 -6.48 -10.32
C LEU A 123 -2.48 -6.16 -11.73
N GLY A 124 -3.54 -5.36 -11.82
CA GLY A 124 -3.83 -4.55 -12.98
C GLY A 124 -2.69 -3.56 -13.19
N ASN A 125 -2.79 -2.37 -12.64
CA ASN A 125 -1.69 -1.40 -12.68
C ASN A 125 -1.10 -1.21 -11.28
N LEU A 126 0.22 -1.00 -11.22
CA LEU A 126 0.91 -0.43 -10.07
C LEU A 126 1.18 1.05 -10.36
N THR A 127 0.64 1.93 -9.53
CA THR A 127 0.86 3.37 -9.64
C THR A 127 1.61 3.87 -8.41
N LEU A 128 2.71 4.56 -8.62
CA LEU A 128 3.44 5.29 -7.60
C LEU A 128 3.16 6.78 -7.78
N ALA A 129 2.68 7.41 -6.72
CA ALA A 129 2.38 8.83 -6.69
C ALA A 129 2.99 9.45 -5.44
N ASP A 130 3.54 10.65 -5.56
CA ASP A 130 4.03 11.45 -4.42
C ASP A 130 4.90 10.65 -3.43
N VAL A 131 6.00 10.08 -3.91
CA VAL A 131 6.98 9.34 -3.10
C VAL A 131 8.25 10.18 -2.97
N GLY A 132 8.42 10.87 -1.85
CA GLY A 132 9.54 11.79 -1.66
C GLY A 132 10.88 11.11 -1.34
N GLY A 133 10.86 9.85 -0.91
CA GLY A 133 12.03 9.01 -0.68
C GLY A 133 12.22 7.95 -1.77
N THR A 134 12.29 6.70 -1.37
CA THR A 134 12.51 5.56 -2.28
C THR A 134 11.36 4.56 -2.21
N ALA A 135 10.81 4.18 -3.36
CA ALA A 135 9.94 3.02 -3.47
C ALA A 135 10.81 1.77 -3.72
N THR A 136 10.97 0.90 -2.73
CA THR A 136 11.78 -0.31 -2.78
C THR A 136 10.91 -1.56 -2.86
N PHE A 137 11.12 -2.35 -3.92
CA PHE A 137 10.48 -3.63 -4.15
C PHE A 137 11.52 -4.74 -4.03
N SER A 138 11.57 -5.42 -2.87
CA SER A 138 12.62 -6.39 -2.54
C SER A 138 12.41 -7.77 -3.15
N ALA A 139 11.22 -8.05 -3.67
CA ALA A 139 10.88 -9.30 -4.34
C ALA A 139 10.25 -9.01 -5.72
N ASN A 140 9.84 -10.06 -6.43
CA ASN A 140 9.30 -9.95 -7.77
C ASN A 140 8.00 -9.15 -7.81
N VAL A 141 7.85 -8.29 -8.81
CA VAL A 141 6.63 -7.53 -9.10
C VAL A 141 6.03 -8.00 -10.42
N ALA A 142 4.76 -8.38 -10.40
CA ALA A 142 3.99 -8.70 -11.59
C ALA A 142 2.72 -7.86 -11.66
N ALA A 143 2.67 -6.95 -12.64
CA ALA A 143 1.55 -6.06 -12.92
C ALA A 143 1.31 -5.94 -14.43
N ALA A 144 0.13 -5.47 -14.83
CA ALA A 144 -0.09 -5.14 -16.23
C ALA A 144 0.80 -3.95 -16.64
N ALA A 145 0.81 -2.88 -15.87
CA ALA A 145 1.68 -1.74 -16.12
C ALA A 145 2.21 -1.12 -14.81
N LEU A 146 3.34 -0.42 -14.92
CA LEU A 146 3.87 0.46 -13.88
C LEU A 146 3.72 1.91 -14.33
N SER A 147 3.17 2.74 -13.46
CA SER A 147 3.14 4.19 -13.65
C SER A 147 3.82 4.86 -12.46
N ALA A 148 4.74 5.76 -12.72
CA ALA A 148 5.35 6.59 -11.69
C ALA A 148 5.24 8.06 -12.08
N ALA A 149 4.71 8.88 -11.17
CA ALA A 149 4.59 10.32 -11.33
C ALA A 149 5.96 11.01 -11.24
N ASN A 150 6.05 12.24 -11.69
CA ASN A 150 7.26 13.08 -11.56
C ASN A 150 7.55 13.50 -10.10
N THR A 151 6.61 13.26 -9.19
CA THR A 151 6.75 13.45 -7.74
C THR A 151 7.34 12.23 -7.02
N VAL A 152 7.68 11.16 -7.77
CA VAL A 152 8.37 9.98 -7.22
C VAL A 152 9.87 10.20 -7.35
N ALA A 153 10.58 10.25 -6.20
CA ALA A 153 12.02 10.49 -6.21
C ALA A 153 12.78 9.28 -6.77
N ASN A 154 12.77 8.15 -6.07
CA ASN A 154 13.54 6.98 -6.50
C ASN A 154 12.70 5.70 -6.52
N ILE A 155 13.04 4.78 -7.43
CA ILE A 155 12.41 3.46 -7.54
C ILE A 155 13.52 2.40 -7.60
N THR A 156 13.42 1.37 -6.76
CA THR A 156 14.39 0.26 -6.72
C THR A 156 13.67 -1.08 -6.77
N PHE A 157 14.05 -1.91 -7.74
CA PHE A 157 13.61 -3.29 -7.86
C PHE A 157 14.80 -4.22 -7.61
N THR A 158 14.75 -5.02 -6.55
CA THR A 158 15.78 -6.04 -6.28
C THR A 158 15.29 -7.46 -6.54
N GLY A 159 14.02 -7.63 -6.89
CA GLY A 159 13.48 -8.91 -7.34
C GLY A 159 14.14 -9.40 -8.64
N SER A 160 14.39 -10.70 -8.73
CA SER A 160 15.08 -11.31 -9.88
C SER A 160 14.25 -11.30 -11.17
N THR A 161 12.93 -11.19 -11.07
CA THR A 161 12.01 -11.20 -12.22
C THR A 161 10.85 -10.23 -11.97
N ASN A 162 10.91 -9.05 -12.60
CA ASN A 162 9.83 -8.10 -12.60
C ASN A 162 9.14 -8.11 -13.97
N THR A 163 7.82 -8.22 -14.00
CA THR A 163 7.04 -8.39 -15.23
C THR A 163 5.97 -7.31 -15.34
N PHE A 164 6.03 -6.53 -16.42
CA PHE A 164 5.00 -5.57 -16.82
C PHE A 164 4.53 -5.95 -18.23
N SER A 165 3.29 -6.40 -18.36
CA SER A 165 2.76 -6.98 -19.61
C SER A 165 2.23 -5.93 -20.59
N ALA A 166 2.09 -4.69 -20.16
CA ALA A 166 1.65 -3.56 -20.96
C ALA A 166 2.65 -2.38 -20.85
N ALA A 167 2.41 -1.35 -21.64
CA ALA A 167 3.25 -0.16 -21.64
C ALA A 167 3.26 0.52 -20.26
N SER A 168 4.45 0.79 -19.74
CA SER A 168 4.68 1.48 -18.48
C SER A 168 5.13 2.92 -18.72
N THR A 169 4.74 3.82 -17.83
CA THR A 169 5.13 5.24 -17.88
C THR A 169 5.89 5.59 -16.61
N LEU A 170 7.15 5.94 -16.78
CA LEU A 170 8.03 6.30 -15.67
C LEU A 170 8.48 7.75 -15.86
N ALA A 171 7.96 8.62 -15.03
CA ALA A 171 8.26 10.05 -15.04
C ALA A 171 8.97 10.48 -13.73
N ASN A 172 9.43 9.51 -12.94
CA ASN A 172 10.09 9.78 -11.66
C ASN A 172 11.28 10.73 -11.84
N ASP A 173 11.50 11.60 -10.85
CA ASP A 173 12.49 12.68 -10.92
C ASP A 173 13.92 12.21 -10.59
N GLY A 174 14.07 11.05 -9.94
CA GLY A 174 15.36 10.50 -9.54
C GLY A 174 15.74 9.22 -10.28
N THR A 175 16.26 8.25 -9.54
CA THR A 175 16.83 7.03 -10.10
C THR A 175 15.80 5.90 -10.24
N LEU A 176 15.97 5.08 -11.28
CA LEU A 176 15.36 3.77 -11.40
C LEU A 176 16.48 2.71 -11.43
N THR A 177 16.43 1.74 -10.52
CA THR A 177 17.44 0.68 -10.38
C THR A 177 16.80 -0.69 -10.39
#